data_e115b186b2b7c2e50509099d4c4edc56
#
_entry.id   e115b186b2b7c2e50509099d4c4edc56
#
_cell.length_a   1.000
_cell.length_b   1.000
_cell.length_c   1.000
_cell.angle_alpha   90.00
_cell.angle_beta   90.00
_cell.angle_gamma   90.00
#
_symmetry.space_group_name_H-M   'P 1'
#
loop_
_entity.id
_entity.type
_entity.pdbx_description
1 polymer ?
#
loop_
_entity_poly.entity_id
_entity_poly.type
_entity_poly.pdbx_seq_one_letter_code
_entity_poly.pdbx_strand_id
1 'polypeptide(L)'
;MMKATGIVRRIDDLGRIVIPKEIRRTLHIRESDPLEIFTDREGQVILKKYSPIGEMTTFAKQYAESLAQVSGHATLIADRDQFIAVSGGCKQLLNKSVSRQLEEKINNRETVIAAKGDRNYVNIAEDIAVDYAWQLITPIICEGDIICLLYTSPSPRDISG
;
A
#
# COMPACT_ATOMS: atom_id res chain seq x y z
N MET A 1 18.74 11.91 -1.43
CA MET A 1 20.19 11.67 -1.23
C MET A 1 20.45 10.17 -1.35
N MET A 2 21.30 9.77 -2.28
CA MET A 2 21.67 8.35 -2.43
C MET A 2 22.65 7.96 -1.33
N LYS A 3 22.44 6.76 -0.74
CA LYS A 3 23.30 6.19 0.30
C LYS A 3 24.00 4.97 -0.26
N ALA A 4 25.32 4.92 -0.18
CA ALA A 4 26.09 3.74 -0.54
C ALA A 4 25.79 2.59 0.43
N THR A 5 25.52 1.41 -0.10
CA THR A 5 25.27 0.20 0.70
C THR A 5 26.55 -0.59 0.99
N GLY A 6 27.65 -0.28 0.29
CA GLY A 6 28.90 -1.05 0.36
C GLY A 6 28.83 -2.43 -0.32
N ILE A 7 27.71 -2.78 -0.91
CA ILE A 7 27.51 -4.08 -1.56
C ILE A 7 27.87 -3.97 -3.03
N VAL A 8 28.76 -4.87 -3.50
CA VAL A 8 29.15 -5.00 -4.90
C VAL A 8 28.65 -6.35 -5.43
N ARG A 9 28.03 -6.32 -6.61
CA ARG A 9 27.57 -7.52 -7.32
C ARG A 9 28.06 -7.49 -8.76
N ARG A 10 28.29 -8.68 -9.30
CA ARG A 10 28.68 -8.85 -10.70
C ARG A 10 27.46 -9.16 -11.55
N ILE A 11 27.47 -8.66 -12.77
CA ILE A 11 26.50 -9.03 -13.80
C ILE A 11 26.93 -10.41 -14.34
N ASP A 12 25.98 -11.33 -14.45
CA ASP A 12 26.24 -12.67 -15.02
C ASP A 12 26.26 -12.64 -16.57
N ASP A 13 26.51 -13.81 -17.17
CA ASP A 13 26.56 -13.99 -18.62
C ASP A 13 25.22 -13.76 -19.33
N LEU A 14 24.10 -13.78 -18.59
CA LEU A 14 22.77 -13.46 -19.08
C LEU A 14 22.35 -12.01 -18.82
N GLY A 15 23.25 -11.16 -18.33
CA GLY A 15 22.98 -9.76 -18.03
C GLY A 15 22.18 -9.55 -16.74
N ARG A 16 22.11 -10.53 -15.84
CA ARG A 16 21.37 -10.45 -14.57
C ARG A 16 22.26 -9.97 -13.44
N ILE A 17 21.65 -9.24 -12.52
CA ILE A 17 22.25 -8.87 -11.25
C ILE A 17 21.34 -9.32 -10.11
N VAL A 18 21.93 -9.87 -9.04
CA VAL A 18 21.17 -10.29 -7.85
C VAL A 18 21.06 -9.12 -6.89
N ILE A 19 19.83 -8.70 -6.60
CA ILE A 19 19.56 -7.72 -5.53
C ILE A 19 19.61 -8.48 -4.19
N PRO A 20 20.54 -8.13 -3.28
CA PRO A 20 20.70 -8.80 -2.00
C PRO A 20 19.40 -8.81 -1.16
N LYS A 21 19.23 -9.88 -0.39
CA LYS A 21 18.04 -10.07 0.45
C LYS A 21 17.85 -8.91 1.44
N GLU A 22 18.92 -8.36 1.97
CA GLU A 22 18.90 -7.24 2.92
C GLU A 22 18.33 -5.97 2.26
N ILE A 23 18.75 -5.68 1.02
CA ILE A 23 18.22 -4.54 0.25
C ILE A 23 16.76 -4.77 -0.09
N ARG A 24 16.41 -5.97 -0.58
CA ARG A 24 15.00 -6.32 -0.89
C ARG A 24 14.11 -6.18 0.33
N ARG A 25 14.58 -6.63 1.49
CA ARG A 25 13.84 -6.51 2.76
C ARG A 25 13.65 -5.06 3.18
N THR A 26 14.71 -4.24 3.10
CA THR A 26 14.65 -2.82 3.50
C THR A 26 13.75 -2.00 2.57
N LEU A 27 13.73 -2.33 1.28
CA LEU A 27 12.93 -1.63 0.28
C LEU A 27 11.59 -2.32 -0.02
N HIS A 28 11.23 -3.35 0.76
CA HIS A 28 10.01 -4.14 0.56
C HIS A 28 9.86 -4.68 -0.88
N ILE A 29 10.97 -5.09 -1.51
CA ILE A 29 10.99 -5.70 -2.83
C ILE A 29 10.77 -7.21 -2.68
N ARG A 30 9.72 -7.73 -3.31
CA ARG A 30 9.38 -9.15 -3.29
C ARG A 30 9.75 -9.82 -4.60
N GLU A 31 9.75 -11.13 -4.58
CA GLU A 31 9.82 -11.93 -5.79
C GLU A 31 8.66 -11.58 -6.72
N SER A 32 8.95 -11.46 -8.01
CA SER A 32 8.01 -11.05 -9.06
C SER A 32 7.53 -9.58 -9.00
N ASP A 33 8.01 -8.77 -8.07
CA ASP A 33 7.72 -7.34 -8.11
C ASP A 33 8.32 -6.72 -9.38
N PRO A 34 7.55 -5.97 -10.18
CA PRO A 34 8.09 -5.25 -11.31
C PRO A 34 8.95 -4.07 -10.83
N LEU A 35 10.12 -3.93 -11.43
CA LEU A 35 11.02 -2.81 -11.19
C LEU A 35 11.20 -2.02 -12.49
N GLU A 36 11.06 -0.72 -12.40
CA GLU A 36 11.37 0.20 -13.49
C GLU A 36 12.84 0.58 -13.42
N ILE A 37 13.51 0.55 -14.58
CA ILE A 37 14.95 0.82 -14.70
C ILE A 37 15.13 2.22 -15.28
N PHE A 38 15.80 3.07 -14.53
CA PHE A 38 16.22 4.39 -14.96
C PHE A 38 17.73 4.43 -15.14
N THR A 39 18.19 5.24 -16.06
CA THR A 39 19.61 5.56 -16.23
C THR A 39 19.81 7.06 -16.18
N ASP A 40 20.90 7.51 -15.62
CA ASP A 40 21.29 8.92 -15.65
C ASP A 40 22.52 9.17 -16.54
N ARG A 41 22.88 10.41 -16.67
CA ARG A 41 24.04 10.84 -17.49
C ARG A 41 25.39 10.54 -16.84
N GLU A 42 25.39 10.20 -15.57
CA GLU A 42 26.57 9.85 -14.79
C GLU A 42 26.88 8.34 -14.85
N GLY A 43 26.08 7.58 -15.62
CA GLY A 43 26.25 6.14 -15.77
C GLY A 43 25.67 5.31 -14.64
N GLN A 44 24.73 5.86 -13.89
CA GLN A 44 24.04 5.14 -12.83
C GLN A 44 22.82 4.40 -13.39
N VAL A 45 22.58 3.22 -12.85
CA VAL A 45 21.34 2.45 -13.07
C VAL A 45 20.54 2.48 -11.78
N ILE A 46 19.34 3.01 -11.85
CA ILE A 46 18.44 3.19 -10.70
C ILE A 46 17.24 2.28 -10.90
N LEU A 47 16.98 1.42 -9.92
CA LEU A 47 15.81 0.56 -9.90
C LEU A 47 14.78 1.15 -8.95
N LYS A 48 13.55 1.33 -9.42
CA LYS A 48 12.41 1.76 -8.60
C LYS A 48 11.32 0.72 -8.69
N LYS A 49 10.60 0.49 -7.60
CA LYS A 49 9.38 -0.31 -7.66
C LYS A 49 8.41 0.33 -8.64
N TYR A 50 7.99 -0.46 -9.63
CA TYR A 50 6.94 -0.04 -10.54
C TYR A 50 5.59 -0.18 -9.86
N SER A 51 4.91 0.93 -9.68
CA SER A 51 3.52 0.94 -9.22
C SER A 51 2.66 1.56 -10.31
N PRO A 52 1.78 0.79 -10.96
CA PRO A 52 0.84 1.35 -11.92
C PRO A 52 -0.08 2.42 -11.30
N ILE A 53 -0.18 2.41 -9.98
CA ILE A 53 -0.99 3.35 -9.20
C ILE A 53 -0.26 4.68 -8.96
N GLY A 54 1.07 4.74 -9.09
CA GLY A 54 1.84 5.98 -8.93
C GLY A 54 1.36 7.10 -9.86
N GLU A 55 0.95 6.75 -11.08
CA GLU A 55 0.31 7.67 -12.03
C GLU A 55 -1.16 7.96 -11.68
N MET A 56 -1.81 7.10 -10.91
CA MET A 56 -3.21 7.19 -10.51
C MET A 56 -3.43 7.89 -9.15
N THR A 57 -2.39 8.41 -8.51
CA THR A 57 -2.49 9.02 -7.18
C THR A 57 -3.53 10.16 -7.15
N THR A 58 -3.59 10.97 -8.21
CA THR A 58 -4.58 12.05 -8.33
C THR A 58 -6.00 11.48 -8.40
N PHE A 59 -6.21 10.42 -9.17
CA PHE A 59 -7.52 9.74 -9.25
C PHE A 59 -7.88 9.08 -7.94
N ALA A 60 -6.94 8.38 -7.29
CA ALA A 60 -7.16 7.75 -6.00
C ALA A 60 -7.61 8.77 -4.95
N LYS A 61 -7.00 9.96 -4.95
CA LYS A 61 -7.40 11.06 -4.06
C LYS A 61 -8.84 11.52 -4.34
N GLN A 62 -9.19 11.77 -5.61
CA GLN A 62 -10.55 12.18 -6.00
C GLN A 62 -11.58 11.11 -5.65
N TYR A 63 -11.26 9.83 -5.85
CA TYR A 63 -12.12 8.71 -5.46
C TYR A 63 -12.32 8.66 -3.94
N ALA A 64 -11.25 8.76 -3.17
CA ALA A 64 -11.34 8.75 -1.71
C ALA A 64 -12.19 9.93 -1.19
N GLU A 65 -12.02 11.12 -1.77
CA GLU A 65 -12.81 12.31 -1.43
C GLU A 65 -14.30 12.11 -1.76
N SER A 66 -14.60 11.62 -2.95
CA SER A 66 -15.99 11.36 -3.40
C SER A 66 -16.68 10.32 -2.52
N LEU A 67 -15.98 9.21 -2.23
CA LEU A 67 -16.53 8.16 -1.38
C LEU A 67 -16.74 8.65 0.06
N ALA A 68 -15.81 9.42 0.61
CA ALA A 68 -15.95 9.98 1.95
C ALA A 68 -17.13 10.97 2.03
N GLN A 69 -17.34 11.78 0.98
CA GLN A 69 -18.49 12.70 0.92
C GLN A 69 -19.83 11.97 0.84
N VAL A 70 -19.92 10.95 0.00
CA VAL A 70 -21.18 10.22 -0.21
C VAL A 70 -21.51 9.32 0.98
N SER A 71 -20.51 8.64 1.54
CA SER A 71 -20.72 7.71 2.64
C SER A 71 -20.75 8.37 4.02
N GLY A 72 -20.15 9.56 4.15
CA GLY A 72 -19.93 10.18 5.45
C GLY A 72 -18.82 9.53 6.29
N HIS A 73 -18.02 8.63 5.70
CA HIS A 73 -17.04 7.82 6.41
C HIS A 73 -15.61 8.12 5.97
N ALA A 74 -14.65 7.86 6.86
CA ALA A 74 -13.25 7.91 6.48
C ALA A 74 -12.97 6.87 5.40
N THR A 75 -12.34 7.30 4.31
CA THR A 75 -11.99 6.46 3.17
C THR A 75 -10.50 6.54 2.90
N LEU A 76 -9.86 5.38 2.84
CA LEU A 76 -8.44 5.24 2.58
C LEU A 76 -8.23 4.32 1.39
N ILE A 77 -7.32 4.69 0.52
CA ILE A 77 -6.88 3.84 -0.59
C ILE A 77 -5.39 3.56 -0.39
N ALA A 78 -5.02 2.30 -0.42
CA ALA A 78 -3.65 1.85 -0.30
C ALA A 78 -3.23 1.04 -1.52
N ASP A 79 -1.98 1.19 -1.93
CA ASP A 79 -1.31 0.18 -2.73
C ASP A 79 -0.86 -0.99 -1.85
N ARG A 80 0.01 -1.86 -2.34
CA ARG A 80 0.49 -3.01 -1.56
C ARG A 80 1.34 -2.62 -0.36
N ASP A 81 1.91 -1.42 -0.35
CA ASP A 81 2.94 -1.04 0.62
C ASP A 81 2.53 0.16 1.49
N GLN A 82 1.72 1.08 0.95
CA GLN A 82 1.42 2.35 1.64
C GLN A 82 0.03 2.91 1.30
N PHE A 83 -0.46 3.80 2.16
CA PHE A 83 -1.68 4.54 1.89
C PHE A 83 -1.40 5.69 0.91
N ILE A 84 -2.03 5.66 -0.26
CA ILE A 84 -1.85 6.62 -1.35
C ILE A 84 -2.90 7.73 -1.38
N ALA A 85 -4.06 7.50 -0.78
CA ALA A 85 -5.09 8.51 -0.62
C ALA A 85 -5.87 8.31 0.68
N VAL A 86 -6.19 9.41 1.33
CA VAL A 86 -6.92 9.43 2.61
C VAL A 86 -7.90 10.59 2.61
N SER A 87 -9.16 10.33 2.94
CA SER A 87 -10.21 11.35 3.07
C SER A 87 -11.16 11.02 4.22
N GLY A 88 -11.84 12.04 4.73
CA GLY A 88 -12.83 11.88 5.81
C GLY A 88 -12.21 11.69 7.21
N GLY A 89 -10.90 11.80 7.37
CA GLY A 89 -10.17 11.64 8.63
C GLY A 89 -8.81 10.98 8.43
N CYS A 90 -8.07 10.80 9.51
CA CYS A 90 -6.80 10.03 9.53
C CYS A 90 -5.73 10.47 8.52
N LYS A 91 -5.61 11.76 8.26
CA LYS A 91 -4.62 12.33 7.32
C LYS A 91 -3.18 11.92 7.64
N GLN A 92 -2.89 11.58 8.89
CA GLN A 92 -1.59 11.07 9.34
C GLN A 92 -1.20 9.73 8.71
N LEU A 93 -2.14 9.00 8.13
CA LEU A 93 -1.87 7.73 7.44
C LEU A 93 -1.35 7.90 6.00
N LEU A 94 -1.52 9.08 5.40
CA LEU A 94 -1.04 9.33 4.03
C LEU A 94 0.47 9.06 3.93
N ASN A 95 0.88 8.27 2.95
CA ASN A 95 2.25 7.81 2.71
C ASN A 95 2.85 6.95 3.85
N LYS A 96 2.02 6.44 4.75
CA LYS A 96 2.44 5.47 5.77
C LYS A 96 2.29 4.06 5.26
N SER A 97 3.17 3.18 5.74
CA SER A 97 3.15 1.77 5.37
C SER A 97 1.90 1.07 5.92
N VAL A 98 1.36 0.18 5.12
CA VAL A 98 0.31 -0.73 5.58
C VAL A 98 0.88 -1.73 6.58
N SER A 99 0.05 -2.21 7.49
CA SER A 99 0.48 -3.23 8.43
C SER A 99 0.66 -4.58 7.75
N ARG A 100 1.44 -5.46 8.39
CA ARG A 100 1.58 -6.85 7.94
C ARG A 100 0.24 -7.59 7.89
N GLN A 101 -0.65 -7.34 8.85
CA GLN A 101 -1.98 -7.95 8.86
C GLN A 101 -2.81 -7.52 7.65
N LEU A 102 -2.77 -6.22 7.31
CA LEU A 102 -3.46 -5.69 6.13
C LEU A 102 -2.85 -6.25 4.85
N GLU A 103 -1.54 -6.32 4.76
CA GLU A 103 -0.82 -6.93 3.64
C GLU A 103 -1.24 -8.38 3.40
N GLU A 104 -1.35 -9.19 4.45
CA GLU A 104 -1.82 -10.59 4.35
C GLU A 104 -3.24 -10.66 3.79
N LYS A 105 -4.15 -9.77 4.22
CA LYS A 105 -5.53 -9.71 3.70
C LYS A 105 -5.57 -9.30 2.22
N ILE A 106 -4.74 -8.34 1.84
CA ILE A 106 -4.58 -7.93 0.43
C ILE A 106 -4.12 -9.12 -0.42
N ASN A 107 -3.06 -9.79 0.00
CA ASN A 107 -2.47 -10.92 -0.74
C ASN A 107 -3.45 -12.09 -0.89
N ASN A 108 -4.28 -12.34 0.13
CA ASN A 108 -5.31 -13.38 0.11
C ASN A 108 -6.59 -12.95 -0.63
N ARG A 109 -6.66 -11.72 -1.12
CA ARG A 109 -7.86 -11.16 -1.79
C ARG A 109 -9.12 -11.19 -0.94
N GLU A 110 -8.94 -11.07 0.37
CA GLU A 110 -10.03 -11.15 1.32
C GLU A 110 -10.74 -9.80 1.48
N THR A 111 -12.06 -9.82 1.42
CA THR A 111 -12.89 -8.71 1.92
C THR A 111 -13.16 -8.93 3.39
N VAL A 112 -12.94 -7.92 4.21
CA VAL A 112 -13.13 -7.97 5.65
C VAL A 112 -14.17 -6.93 6.06
N ILE A 113 -15.17 -7.38 6.81
CA ILE A 113 -16.10 -6.53 7.55
C ILE A 113 -15.97 -6.95 9.00
N ALA A 114 -15.56 -6.04 9.87
CA ALA A 114 -15.29 -6.37 11.25
C ALA A 114 -15.60 -5.20 12.19
N ALA A 115 -16.16 -5.53 13.36
CA ALA A 115 -16.27 -4.61 14.47
C ALA A 115 -14.99 -4.65 15.32
N LYS A 116 -14.71 -3.58 16.04
CA LYS A 116 -13.65 -3.56 17.03
C LYS A 116 -13.86 -4.68 18.06
N GLY A 117 -12.83 -5.50 18.25
CA GLY A 117 -12.88 -6.66 19.13
C GLY A 117 -13.18 -7.99 18.42
N ASP A 118 -13.58 -7.96 17.15
CA ASP A 118 -13.72 -9.16 16.35
C ASP A 118 -12.35 -9.78 16.06
N ARG A 119 -12.31 -11.10 15.87
CA ARG A 119 -11.07 -11.82 15.55
C ARG A 119 -10.48 -11.40 14.18
N ASN A 120 -11.31 -10.95 13.28
CA ASN A 120 -10.91 -10.48 11.93
C ASN A 120 -10.71 -8.98 11.87
N TYR A 121 -10.79 -8.27 12.99
CA TYR A 121 -10.43 -6.86 13.01
C TYR A 121 -8.94 -6.71 12.69
N VAL A 122 -8.61 -5.86 11.73
CA VAL A 122 -7.25 -5.70 11.22
C VAL A 122 -6.68 -4.37 11.70
N ASN A 123 -5.50 -4.42 12.30
CA ASN A 123 -4.73 -3.20 12.49
C ASN A 123 -4.15 -2.79 11.13
N ILE A 124 -4.53 -1.65 10.60
CA ILE A 124 -4.21 -1.25 9.22
C ILE A 124 -2.82 -0.61 9.06
N ALA A 125 -2.25 -0.05 10.13
CA ALA A 125 -0.93 0.56 10.13
C ALA A 125 -0.12 0.07 11.33
N GLU A 126 1.19 -0.13 11.16
CA GLU A 126 2.03 -0.65 12.26
C GLU A 126 2.35 0.40 13.30
N ASP A 127 2.66 1.62 12.87
CA ASP A 127 3.18 2.68 13.74
C ASP A 127 2.11 3.65 14.23
N ILE A 128 0.88 3.52 13.76
CA ILE A 128 -0.21 4.43 14.08
C ILE A 128 -1.42 3.61 14.51
N ALA A 129 -1.81 3.76 15.75
CA ALA A 129 -3.06 3.19 16.23
C ALA A 129 -4.23 3.95 15.61
N VAL A 130 -5.00 3.25 14.80
CA VAL A 130 -6.25 3.75 14.22
C VAL A 130 -7.37 2.96 14.85
N ASP A 131 -8.22 3.65 15.57
CA ASP A 131 -9.25 3.03 16.38
C ASP A 131 -10.64 3.39 15.84
N TYR A 132 -11.19 2.51 15.03
CA TYR A 132 -12.55 2.62 14.51
C TYR A 132 -13.46 1.53 15.08
N ALA A 133 -14.71 1.87 15.31
CA ALA A 133 -15.71 0.92 15.79
C ALA A 133 -15.96 -0.20 14.77
N TRP A 134 -15.90 0.13 13.49
CA TRP A 134 -16.10 -0.79 12.36
C TRP A 134 -15.11 -0.51 11.26
N GLN A 135 -14.83 -1.54 10.47
CA GLN A 135 -14.01 -1.44 9.26
C GLN A 135 -14.57 -2.30 8.13
N LEU A 136 -14.45 -1.76 6.93
CA LEU A 136 -14.65 -2.50 5.68
C LEU A 136 -13.34 -2.41 4.89
N ILE A 137 -12.78 -3.55 4.55
CA ILE A 137 -11.56 -3.67 3.74
C ILE A 137 -11.92 -4.48 2.51
N THR A 138 -11.67 -3.96 1.33
CA THR A 138 -11.93 -4.69 0.09
C THR A 138 -10.79 -4.49 -0.91
N PRO A 139 -10.22 -5.57 -1.46
CA PRO A 139 -9.20 -5.47 -2.49
C PRO A 139 -9.82 -5.02 -3.82
N ILE A 140 -9.11 -4.18 -4.56
CA ILE A 140 -9.45 -3.80 -5.92
C ILE A 140 -8.56 -4.62 -6.85
N ILE A 141 -9.20 -5.46 -7.67
CA ILE A 141 -8.53 -6.41 -8.55
C ILE A 141 -8.76 -5.99 -9.99
N CYS A 142 -7.69 -5.94 -10.78
CA CYS A 142 -7.74 -5.68 -12.22
C CYS A 142 -6.88 -6.70 -12.95
N GLU A 143 -7.45 -7.34 -13.97
CA GLU A 143 -6.77 -8.37 -14.78
C GLU A 143 -6.12 -9.51 -13.98
N GLY A 144 -6.66 -9.81 -12.82
CA GLY A 144 -6.15 -10.85 -11.91
C GLY A 144 -5.12 -10.37 -10.91
N ASP A 145 -4.61 -9.15 -11.04
CA ASP A 145 -3.70 -8.54 -10.09
C ASP A 145 -4.42 -7.62 -9.09
N ILE A 146 -3.93 -7.60 -7.87
CA ILE A 146 -4.40 -6.68 -6.84
C ILE A 146 -3.69 -5.35 -7.05
N ILE A 147 -4.46 -4.33 -7.44
CA ILE A 147 -3.92 -3.00 -7.70
C ILE A 147 -3.89 -2.18 -6.41
N CYS A 148 -4.99 -2.15 -5.68
CA CYS A 148 -5.11 -1.38 -4.47
C CYS A 148 -6.16 -1.96 -3.52
N LEU A 149 -6.32 -1.31 -2.39
CA LEU A 149 -7.26 -1.66 -1.34
C LEU A 149 -8.11 -0.44 -1.01
N LEU A 150 -9.39 -0.64 -0.90
CA LEU A 150 -10.30 0.34 -0.32
C LEU A 150 -10.55 -0.03 1.14
N TYR A 151 -10.33 0.92 2.02
CA TYR A 151 -10.68 0.84 3.42
C TYR A 151 -11.68 1.95 3.75
N THR A 152 -12.75 1.61 4.43
CA THR A 152 -13.70 2.58 4.95
C THR A 152 -14.06 2.24 6.39
N SER A 153 -14.33 3.25 7.19
CA SER A 153 -14.81 3.09 8.55
C SER A 153 -16.13 3.83 8.72
N PRO A 154 -17.22 3.12 8.97
CA PRO A 154 -18.49 3.77 9.29
C PRO A 154 -18.37 4.59 10.58
N SER A 155 -19.03 5.74 10.58
CA SER A 155 -19.14 6.57 11.79
C SER A 155 -19.95 5.85 12.87
N PRO A 156 -19.62 6.01 14.15
CA PRO A 156 -20.40 5.45 15.25
C PRO A 156 -21.89 5.88 15.26
N ARG A 157 -22.23 6.94 14.52
CA ARG A 157 -23.62 7.45 14.44
C ARG A 157 -24.53 6.62 13.54
N ASP A 158 -23.97 5.82 12.62
CA ASP A 158 -24.75 5.07 11.63
C ASP A 158 -25.08 3.65 12.08
N ILE A 159 -24.66 3.27 13.29
CA ILE A 159 -24.87 1.92 13.87
C ILE A 159 -26.10 1.90 14.80
N SER A 160 -26.73 3.04 15.06
CA SER A 160 -27.93 3.18 15.89
C SER A 160 -29.17 3.34 15.02
N GLY A 161 -29.51 2.29 14.28
CA GLY A 161 -30.78 2.14 13.55
C GLY A 161 -31.43 0.82 13.92
#